data_d5a462edf07d3ce975752711fa3f6328
#
_entry.id   d5a462edf07d3ce975752711fa3f6328
#
_cell.length_a   1.000
_cell.length_b   1.000
_cell.length_c   1.000
_cell.angle_alpha   90.00
_cell.angle_beta   90.00
_cell.angle_gamma   90.00
#
_symmetry.space_group_name_H-M   'P 1'
#
loop_
_entity.id
_entity.type
_entity.pdbx_description
1 polymer ?
#
loop_
_entity_poly.entity_id
_entity_poly.type
_entity_poly.pdbx_seq_one_letter_code
_entity_poly.pdbx_strand_id
1 'polypeptide(L)'
;MAKQMVFESDARDAIRRGVEKLAKAVTSTLGPRGRNAVLDKGWGAPTITKDGVTVAEEIELSDPYEQLGAQLVREVASKTSDVAGDGTTTATLLTEAIFKAGLRAITAGAAPNRINAALKDGTKAVVEALDKAAKKIQTSGEVAQVGTISANNDVRIGKLLAGAMDKVGKDGVITVEEGKSLETDVTIVEGMQFDRGYLSAHFVTNPDTLDCVFTNPLILVHEGKISAVQQLLPLLEAIKESKRQLLIIAEDVESEALATLVVNKLRGIVQVCAVKAPGYGDRRKAMLVDLAILTGATALMKDLGLELDRVTVKDLGSAKKITISSDETIVVGGAGKKAQVDTRVGQIRAEIEKTTSDYDREKLQERLAKLTGGIAQINVGGATETEVKERKALIEDALHATRAAVQEGILAGGGVALLRARNVLTKMKTGKDSDYDMGLALLYEALAKPCETIAENAGHDGAVVAHRVLREKSQTYGFDALTGTYGDMLEMGIVDPAKVTKAALNNAVSVACLLLTTDALIVTKKEPAKSAGPGGEGMEGMDGMGGMDF
;
A
#
# COMPACT_ATOMS: atom_id res chain seq x y z
N MET A 1 11.23 30.23 13.43
CA MET A 1 9.88 30.54 12.88
C MET A 1 8.89 30.70 14.01
N ALA A 2 8.10 31.77 14.01
CA ALA A 2 7.05 31.97 15.01
C ALA A 2 5.92 30.93 14.83
N LYS A 3 5.28 30.54 15.95
CA LYS A 3 4.14 29.62 15.94
C LYS A 3 2.85 30.39 16.23
N GLN A 4 1.76 29.98 15.60
CA GLN A 4 0.40 30.41 15.93
C GLN A 4 -0.30 29.25 16.62
N MET A 5 -1.17 29.55 17.57
CA MET A 5 -1.88 28.55 18.36
C MET A 5 -3.35 28.93 18.45
N VAL A 6 -4.21 27.92 18.39
CA VAL A 6 -5.64 28.02 18.71
C VAL A 6 -6.01 26.88 19.65
N PHE A 7 -7.01 27.08 20.47
CA PHE A 7 -7.37 26.18 21.55
C PHE A 7 -8.87 25.89 21.55
N GLU A 8 -9.27 24.86 22.31
CA GLU A 8 -10.65 24.53 22.65
C GLU A 8 -11.61 24.44 21.43
N SER A 9 -12.71 25.21 21.47
CA SER A 9 -13.73 25.22 20.42
C SER A 9 -13.19 25.63 19.05
N ASP A 10 -12.31 26.65 19.00
CA ASP A 10 -11.79 27.18 17.74
C ASP A 10 -10.86 26.16 17.07
N ALA A 11 -10.05 25.44 17.86
CA ALA A 11 -9.21 24.35 17.38
C ALA A 11 -10.05 23.22 16.80
N ARG A 12 -11.08 22.78 17.55
CA ARG A 12 -11.97 21.69 17.15
C ARG A 12 -12.79 22.04 15.91
N ASP A 13 -13.27 23.28 15.80
CA ASP A 13 -14.03 23.74 14.63
C ASP A 13 -13.13 23.86 13.38
N ALA A 14 -11.89 24.29 13.53
CA ALA A 14 -10.95 24.33 12.41
C ALA A 14 -10.65 22.92 11.89
N ILE A 15 -10.32 21.96 12.78
CA ILE A 15 -10.14 20.55 12.39
C ILE A 15 -11.38 20.03 11.68
N ARG A 16 -12.58 20.25 12.24
CA ARG A 16 -13.85 19.78 11.67
C ARG A 16 -14.03 20.26 10.24
N ARG A 17 -13.81 21.55 9.97
CA ARG A 17 -13.91 22.10 8.61
C ARG A 17 -12.91 21.46 7.65
N GLY A 18 -11.68 21.22 8.10
CA GLY A 18 -10.65 20.53 7.32
C GLY A 18 -11.05 19.10 6.95
N VAL A 19 -11.48 18.33 7.95
CA VAL A 19 -11.98 16.95 7.78
C VAL A 19 -13.18 16.91 6.82
N GLU A 20 -14.18 17.80 7.01
CA GLU A 20 -15.38 17.84 6.16
C GLU A 20 -15.07 18.18 4.70
N LYS A 21 -14.14 19.12 4.45
CA LYS A 21 -13.74 19.50 3.10
C LYS A 21 -13.08 18.34 2.36
N LEU A 22 -12.12 17.67 2.98
CA LEU A 22 -11.46 16.52 2.38
C LEU A 22 -12.43 15.35 2.21
N ALA A 23 -13.16 14.98 3.26
CA ALA A 23 -14.10 13.86 3.20
C ALA A 23 -15.17 14.06 2.11
N LYS A 24 -15.71 15.29 1.95
CA LYS A 24 -16.69 15.59 0.90
C LYS A 24 -16.15 15.36 -0.51
N ALA A 25 -14.90 15.71 -0.77
CA ALA A 25 -14.28 15.49 -2.07
C ALA A 25 -14.08 13.98 -2.32
N VAL A 26 -13.49 13.28 -1.36
CA VAL A 26 -13.18 11.84 -1.45
C VAL A 26 -14.45 10.99 -1.53
N THR A 27 -15.44 11.22 -0.66
CA THR A 27 -16.67 10.40 -0.60
C THR A 27 -17.56 10.53 -1.82
N SER A 28 -17.41 11.60 -2.63
CA SER A 28 -18.13 11.75 -3.89
C SER A 28 -17.77 10.68 -4.93
N THR A 29 -16.62 10.01 -4.77
CA THR A 29 -16.15 8.94 -5.66
C THR A 29 -16.66 7.56 -5.26
N LEU A 30 -17.28 7.41 -4.06
CA LEU A 30 -17.64 6.14 -3.46
C LEU A 30 -18.75 5.40 -4.24
N GLY A 31 -18.49 4.12 -4.50
CA GLY A 31 -19.45 3.19 -5.09
C GLY A 31 -19.53 3.24 -6.62
N PRO A 32 -20.36 2.37 -7.24
CA PRO A 32 -20.40 2.20 -8.69
C PRO A 32 -20.92 3.44 -9.44
N ARG A 33 -21.73 4.26 -8.78
CA ARG A 33 -22.21 5.55 -9.30
C ARG A 33 -21.50 6.76 -8.71
N GLY A 34 -20.38 6.55 -8.02
CA GLY A 34 -19.48 7.62 -7.60
C GLY A 34 -18.96 8.41 -8.81
N ARG A 35 -18.66 9.69 -8.59
CA ARG A 35 -18.27 10.63 -9.65
C ARG A 35 -16.76 10.81 -9.66
N ASN A 36 -16.21 11.18 -10.81
CA ASN A 36 -14.81 11.51 -10.94
C ASN A 36 -14.51 12.85 -10.24
N ALA A 37 -13.35 12.93 -9.60
CA ALA A 37 -12.73 14.18 -9.22
C ALA A 37 -11.82 14.68 -10.36
N VAL A 38 -11.74 16.00 -10.55
CA VAL A 38 -10.81 16.62 -11.48
C VAL A 38 -9.79 17.40 -10.67
N LEU A 39 -8.52 17.04 -10.83
CA LEU A 39 -7.38 17.54 -10.06
C LEU A 39 -6.52 18.44 -10.94
N ASP A 40 -6.29 19.67 -10.51
CA ASP A 40 -5.36 20.61 -11.15
C ASP A 40 -3.97 20.45 -10.55
N LYS A 41 -3.01 20.04 -11.37
CA LYS A 41 -1.60 19.86 -10.94
C LYS A 41 -0.75 21.14 -11.10
N GLY A 42 -1.37 22.26 -11.42
CA GLY A 42 -0.67 23.54 -11.58
C GLY A 42 0.15 23.65 -12.89
N TRP A 43 0.44 22.53 -13.56
CA TRP A 43 1.08 22.47 -14.88
C TRP A 43 0.63 21.18 -15.61
N GLY A 44 0.46 21.25 -16.90
CA GLY A 44 -0.02 20.14 -17.72
C GLY A 44 -1.54 20.02 -17.77
N ALA A 45 -2.04 18.86 -18.21
CA ALA A 45 -3.47 18.57 -18.25
C ALA A 45 -3.99 18.16 -16.86
N PRO A 46 -5.25 18.55 -16.49
CA PRO A 46 -5.86 18.08 -15.26
C PRO A 46 -5.96 16.55 -15.22
N THR A 47 -5.78 15.96 -14.03
CA THR A 47 -5.99 14.54 -13.81
C THR A 47 -7.43 14.28 -13.43
N ILE A 48 -8.06 13.28 -14.06
CA ILE A 48 -9.42 12.84 -13.74
C ILE A 48 -9.31 11.48 -13.08
N THR A 49 -9.81 11.33 -11.85
CA THR A 49 -9.70 10.08 -11.09
C THR A 49 -10.94 9.80 -10.26
N LYS A 50 -11.17 8.52 -9.94
CA LYS A 50 -12.10 8.04 -8.91
C LYS A 50 -11.37 7.49 -7.68
N ASP A 51 -10.06 7.37 -7.74
CA ASP A 51 -9.30 6.84 -6.62
C ASP A 51 -9.30 7.82 -5.44
N GLY A 52 -9.70 7.31 -4.28
CA GLY A 52 -9.87 8.12 -3.06
C GLY A 52 -8.56 8.58 -2.46
N VAL A 53 -7.46 7.80 -2.58
CA VAL A 53 -6.16 8.21 -2.05
C VAL A 53 -5.56 9.32 -2.89
N THR A 54 -5.59 9.20 -4.21
CA THR A 54 -5.14 10.25 -5.14
C THR A 54 -5.88 11.57 -4.91
N VAL A 55 -7.21 11.51 -4.71
CA VAL A 55 -7.99 12.71 -4.39
C VAL A 55 -7.57 13.31 -3.05
N ALA A 56 -7.35 12.46 -2.01
CA ALA A 56 -6.98 12.94 -0.69
C ALA A 56 -5.60 13.59 -0.65
N GLU A 57 -4.64 13.08 -1.43
CA GLU A 57 -3.27 13.57 -1.51
C GLU A 57 -3.15 14.96 -2.13
N GLU A 58 -3.98 15.24 -3.14
CA GLU A 58 -3.97 16.52 -3.86
C GLU A 58 -4.71 17.66 -3.13
N ILE A 59 -5.42 17.37 -2.02
CA ILE A 59 -6.15 18.40 -1.29
C ILE A 59 -5.22 19.19 -0.38
N GLU A 60 -5.01 20.46 -0.73
CA GLU A 60 -4.35 21.44 0.09
C GLU A 60 -5.30 22.61 0.42
N LEU A 61 -5.40 22.94 1.72
CA LEU A 61 -6.27 24.00 2.21
C LEU A 61 -5.43 25.24 2.55
N SER A 62 -5.97 26.42 2.21
CA SER A 62 -5.31 27.69 2.46
C SER A 62 -5.18 28.04 3.95
N ASP A 63 -6.17 27.63 4.76
CA ASP A 63 -6.12 27.79 6.22
C ASP A 63 -5.23 26.71 6.84
N PRO A 64 -4.13 27.07 7.52
CA PRO A 64 -3.20 26.11 8.09
C PRO A 64 -3.78 25.26 9.22
N TYR A 65 -4.81 25.71 9.90
CA TYR A 65 -5.47 24.95 10.95
C TYR A 65 -6.43 23.90 10.36
N GLU A 66 -7.20 24.28 9.32
CA GLU A 66 -8.02 23.33 8.56
C GLU A 66 -7.16 22.28 7.86
N GLN A 67 -5.99 22.70 7.34
CA GLN A 67 -5.02 21.82 6.70
C GLN A 67 -4.55 20.70 7.62
N LEU A 68 -4.37 20.95 8.93
CA LEU A 68 -4.02 19.88 9.88
C LEU A 68 -5.13 18.81 9.97
N GLY A 69 -6.40 19.23 9.98
CA GLY A 69 -7.53 18.30 9.96
C GLY A 69 -7.55 17.45 8.68
N ALA A 70 -7.36 18.07 7.53
CA ALA A 70 -7.27 17.38 6.24
C ALA A 70 -6.07 16.41 6.20
N GLN A 71 -4.89 16.81 6.68
CA GLN A 71 -3.70 15.96 6.71
C GLN A 71 -3.88 14.69 7.54
N LEU A 72 -4.54 14.78 8.70
CA LEU A 72 -4.80 13.60 9.55
C LEU A 72 -5.74 12.60 8.86
N VAL A 73 -6.75 13.07 8.14
CA VAL A 73 -7.64 12.19 7.37
C VAL A 73 -6.93 11.64 6.12
N ARG A 74 -6.08 12.43 5.46
CA ARG A 74 -5.22 11.92 4.38
C ARG A 74 -4.34 10.77 4.85
N GLU A 75 -3.74 10.89 6.05
CA GLU A 75 -2.94 9.80 6.63
C GLU A 75 -3.76 8.51 6.84
N VAL A 76 -5.07 8.61 7.17
CA VAL A 76 -5.96 7.44 7.23
C VAL A 76 -6.08 6.76 5.88
N ALA A 77 -6.30 7.55 4.81
CA ALA A 77 -6.41 7.02 3.46
C ALA A 77 -5.12 6.31 3.03
N SER A 78 -3.95 6.98 3.17
CA SER A 78 -2.65 6.41 2.82
C SER A 78 -2.34 5.13 3.61
N LYS A 79 -2.50 5.12 4.94
CA LYS A 79 -2.30 3.91 5.76
C LYS A 79 -3.23 2.76 5.39
N THR A 80 -4.44 3.05 4.96
CA THR A 80 -5.38 2.01 4.54
C THR A 80 -4.96 1.43 3.20
N SER A 81 -4.47 2.25 2.28
CA SER A 81 -3.85 1.82 1.03
C SER A 81 -2.64 0.92 1.29
N ASP A 82 -1.71 1.33 2.16
CA ASP A 82 -0.49 0.58 2.49
C ASP A 82 -0.79 -0.83 3.04
N VAL A 83 -1.81 -0.96 3.91
CA VAL A 83 -2.15 -2.23 4.58
C VAL A 83 -3.00 -3.15 3.73
N ALA A 84 -3.93 -2.59 2.98
CA ALA A 84 -4.98 -3.35 2.29
C ALA A 84 -5.09 -3.06 0.79
N GLY A 85 -4.43 -2.04 0.29
CA GLY A 85 -4.41 -1.63 -1.12
C GLY A 85 -5.73 -1.07 -1.65
N ASP A 86 -6.75 -0.97 -0.80
CA ASP A 86 -8.10 -0.46 -1.15
C ASP A 86 -8.81 0.01 0.13
N GLY A 87 -10.03 0.55 0.00
CA GLY A 87 -10.86 0.98 1.13
C GLY A 87 -10.55 2.39 1.65
N THR A 88 -9.75 3.16 0.96
CA THR A 88 -9.32 4.52 1.32
C THR A 88 -10.48 5.48 1.48
N THR A 89 -11.45 5.44 0.55
CA THR A 89 -12.69 6.24 0.60
C THR A 89 -13.58 5.86 1.78
N THR A 90 -13.72 4.55 2.05
CA THR A 90 -14.49 4.04 3.21
C THR A 90 -13.85 4.47 4.52
N ALA A 91 -12.53 4.40 4.64
CA ALA A 91 -11.79 4.83 5.82
C ALA A 91 -11.95 6.33 6.08
N THR A 92 -11.85 7.16 5.04
CA THR A 92 -12.09 8.60 5.09
C THR A 92 -13.51 8.94 5.56
N LEU A 93 -14.51 8.28 4.97
CA LEU A 93 -15.93 8.45 5.34
C LEU A 93 -16.20 8.08 6.81
N LEU A 94 -15.68 6.93 7.25
CA LEU A 94 -15.83 6.48 8.63
C LEU A 94 -15.16 7.44 9.60
N THR A 95 -13.97 7.96 9.27
CA THR A 95 -13.25 8.93 10.10
C THR A 95 -14.08 10.20 10.29
N GLU A 96 -14.62 10.76 9.20
CA GLU A 96 -15.49 11.94 9.27
C GLU A 96 -16.74 11.67 10.10
N ALA A 97 -17.42 10.56 9.85
CA ALA A 97 -18.67 10.23 10.52
C ALA A 97 -18.47 10.05 12.04
N ILE A 98 -17.43 9.31 12.45
CA ILE A 98 -17.10 9.09 13.87
C ILE A 98 -16.68 10.40 14.53
N PHE A 99 -15.78 11.16 13.89
CA PHE A 99 -15.30 12.43 14.43
C PHE A 99 -16.43 13.45 14.60
N LYS A 100 -17.27 13.63 13.59
CA LYS A 100 -18.40 14.57 13.62
C LYS A 100 -19.43 14.23 14.68
N ALA A 101 -19.77 12.95 14.81
CA ALA A 101 -20.69 12.48 15.85
C ALA A 101 -20.07 12.59 17.25
N GLY A 102 -18.80 12.20 17.41
CA GLY A 102 -18.07 12.32 18.67
C GLY A 102 -17.89 13.76 19.14
N LEU A 103 -17.59 14.68 18.21
CA LEU A 103 -17.47 16.10 18.53
C LEU A 103 -18.76 16.69 19.07
N ARG A 104 -19.92 16.31 18.52
CA ARG A 104 -21.23 16.73 19.04
C ARG A 104 -21.45 16.26 20.48
N ALA A 105 -21.07 15.00 20.77
CA ALA A 105 -21.19 14.45 22.13
C ALA A 105 -20.27 15.16 23.13
N ILE A 106 -19.02 15.43 22.75
CA ILE A 106 -18.04 16.14 23.59
C ILE A 106 -18.50 17.59 23.84
N THR A 107 -19.02 18.26 22.82
CA THR A 107 -19.59 19.61 22.97
C THR A 107 -20.80 19.60 23.90
N ALA A 108 -21.56 18.52 23.94
CA ALA A 108 -22.67 18.32 24.88
C ALA A 108 -22.21 17.91 26.31
N GLY A 109 -20.89 17.77 26.55
CA GLY A 109 -20.32 17.52 27.87
C GLY A 109 -19.88 16.07 28.12
N ALA A 110 -19.93 15.19 27.14
CA ALA A 110 -19.45 13.81 27.31
C ALA A 110 -17.92 13.77 27.42
N ALA A 111 -17.40 12.86 28.24
CA ALA A 111 -15.97 12.70 28.50
C ALA A 111 -15.25 12.04 27.31
N PRO A 112 -14.28 12.71 26.63
CA PRO A 112 -13.61 12.18 25.43
C PRO A 112 -12.94 10.83 25.66
N ASN A 113 -12.32 10.63 26.82
CA ASN A 113 -11.64 9.37 27.15
C ASN A 113 -12.62 8.18 27.25
N ARG A 114 -13.86 8.41 27.73
CA ARG A 114 -14.88 7.36 27.82
C ARG A 114 -15.43 7.01 26.44
N ILE A 115 -15.66 8.02 25.60
CA ILE A 115 -16.04 7.82 24.20
C ILE A 115 -14.94 7.03 23.47
N ASN A 116 -13.67 7.42 23.62
CA ASN A 116 -12.55 6.73 22.98
C ASN A 116 -12.41 5.27 23.43
N ALA A 117 -12.62 4.98 24.71
CA ALA A 117 -12.64 3.60 25.21
C ALA A 117 -13.74 2.78 24.52
N ALA A 118 -14.96 3.32 24.44
CA ALA A 118 -16.09 2.67 23.79
C ALA A 118 -15.85 2.45 22.29
N LEU A 119 -15.25 3.43 21.57
CA LEU A 119 -14.90 3.31 20.17
C LEU A 119 -13.90 2.17 19.93
N LYS A 120 -12.85 2.07 20.76
CA LYS A 120 -11.84 1.00 20.65
C LYS A 120 -12.42 -0.38 20.94
N ASP A 121 -13.16 -0.52 22.04
CA ASP A 121 -13.77 -1.81 22.41
C ASP A 121 -14.85 -2.22 21.41
N GLY A 122 -15.67 -1.27 20.96
CA GLY A 122 -16.69 -1.49 19.95
C GLY A 122 -16.09 -1.91 18.61
N THR A 123 -14.98 -1.27 18.19
CA THR A 123 -14.27 -1.65 16.98
C THR A 123 -13.76 -3.08 17.04
N LYS A 124 -13.16 -3.49 18.16
CA LYS A 124 -12.71 -4.87 18.35
C LYS A 124 -13.85 -5.86 18.19
N ALA A 125 -15.00 -5.60 18.82
CA ALA A 125 -16.17 -6.47 18.71
C ALA A 125 -16.75 -6.53 17.29
N VAL A 126 -16.74 -5.40 16.55
CA VAL A 126 -17.18 -5.35 15.16
C VAL A 126 -16.22 -6.13 14.27
N VAL A 127 -14.90 -5.98 14.43
CA VAL A 127 -13.88 -6.74 13.69
C VAL A 127 -14.06 -8.25 13.91
N GLU A 128 -14.27 -8.70 15.16
CA GLU A 128 -14.55 -10.11 15.45
C GLU A 128 -15.85 -10.61 14.79
N ALA A 129 -16.86 -9.74 14.65
CA ALA A 129 -18.09 -10.08 13.94
C ALA A 129 -17.88 -10.17 12.43
N LEU A 130 -17.06 -9.29 11.85
CA LEU A 130 -16.67 -9.34 10.43
C LEU A 130 -15.86 -10.61 10.14
N ASP A 131 -14.92 -11.00 11.01
CA ASP A 131 -14.15 -12.24 10.86
C ASP A 131 -15.05 -13.48 10.83
N LYS A 132 -16.09 -13.52 11.66
CA LYS A 132 -17.08 -14.60 11.68
C LYS A 132 -17.98 -14.60 10.45
N ALA A 133 -18.23 -13.45 9.84
CA ALA A 133 -19.04 -13.29 8.64
C ALA A 133 -18.26 -13.54 7.35
N ALA A 134 -16.92 -13.48 7.41
CA ALA A 134 -16.05 -13.62 6.24
C ALA A 134 -16.13 -15.04 5.66
N LYS A 135 -16.35 -15.11 4.34
CA LYS A 135 -16.36 -16.36 3.56
C LYS A 135 -15.01 -16.52 2.85
N LYS A 136 -14.33 -17.63 3.07
CA LYS A 136 -13.06 -17.93 2.37
C LYS A 136 -13.30 -18.11 0.87
N ILE A 137 -12.43 -17.54 0.05
CA ILE A 137 -12.43 -17.73 -1.40
C ILE A 137 -12.03 -19.16 -1.73
N GLN A 138 -12.85 -19.83 -2.52
CA GLN A 138 -12.63 -21.22 -2.95
C GLN A 138 -12.40 -21.34 -4.45
N THR A 139 -13.00 -20.48 -5.25
CA THR A 139 -13.02 -20.57 -6.71
C THR A 139 -12.36 -19.38 -7.39
N SER A 140 -11.80 -19.61 -8.58
CA SER A 140 -11.29 -18.57 -9.47
C SER A 140 -12.39 -17.55 -9.87
N GLY A 141 -13.64 -17.99 -9.93
CA GLY A 141 -14.78 -17.10 -10.18
C GLY A 141 -14.99 -16.07 -9.07
N GLU A 142 -14.85 -16.46 -7.80
CA GLU A 142 -14.92 -15.52 -6.67
C GLU A 142 -13.74 -14.53 -6.68
N VAL A 143 -12.55 -14.99 -7.09
CA VAL A 143 -11.38 -14.11 -7.31
C VAL A 143 -11.69 -13.07 -8.40
N ALA A 144 -12.28 -13.51 -9.53
CA ALA A 144 -12.66 -12.63 -10.61
C ALA A 144 -13.73 -11.60 -10.18
N GLN A 145 -14.67 -11.96 -9.31
CA GLN A 145 -15.67 -11.04 -8.76
C GLN A 145 -15.01 -9.92 -7.94
N VAL A 146 -14.10 -10.26 -7.02
CA VAL A 146 -13.35 -9.27 -6.25
C VAL A 146 -12.58 -8.32 -7.17
N GLY A 147 -11.78 -8.87 -8.09
CA GLY A 147 -11.03 -8.06 -9.05
C GLY A 147 -11.91 -7.18 -9.93
N THR A 148 -13.12 -7.64 -10.29
CA THR A 148 -14.08 -6.85 -11.05
C THR A 148 -14.59 -5.66 -10.25
N ILE A 149 -15.00 -5.86 -9.00
CA ILE A 149 -15.52 -4.78 -8.14
C ILE A 149 -14.45 -3.72 -7.89
N SER A 150 -13.25 -4.14 -7.49
CA SER A 150 -12.14 -3.21 -7.22
C SER A 150 -11.62 -2.52 -8.48
N ALA A 151 -11.84 -3.11 -9.67
CA ALA A 151 -11.55 -2.50 -10.97
C ALA A 151 -12.74 -1.69 -11.53
N ASN A 152 -13.52 -1.02 -10.71
CA ASN A 152 -14.67 -0.20 -11.13
C ASN A 152 -15.67 -0.96 -12.04
N ASN A 153 -15.93 -2.23 -11.73
CA ASN A 153 -16.78 -3.16 -12.49
C ASN A 153 -16.25 -3.55 -13.89
N ASP A 154 -14.93 -3.44 -14.13
CA ASP A 154 -14.33 -4.00 -15.36
C ASP A 154 -14.13 -5.52 -15.23
N VAL A 155 -15.05 -6.29 -15.81
CA VAL A 155 -15.03 -7.77 -15.81
C VAL A 155 -13.76 -8.32 -16.51
N ARG A 156 -13.16 -7.57 -17.44
CA ARG A 156 -11.95 -8.01 -18.15
C ARG A 156 -10.76 -8.04 -17.21
N ILE A 157 -10.62 -7.01 -16.36
CA ILE A 157 -9.55 -6.95 -15.34
C ILE A 157 -9.75 -8.06 -14.31
N GLY A 158 -10.98 -8.27 -13.81
CA GLY A 158 -11.26 -9.35 -12.87
C GLY A 158 -10.88 -10.74 -13.40
N LYS A 159 -11.23 -11.04 -14.65
CA LYS A 159 -10.87 -12.30 -15.31
C LYS A 159 -9.35 -12.43 -15.56
N LEU A 160 -8.69 -11.32 -15.90
CA LEU A 160 -7.25 -11.28 -16.11
C LEU A 160 -6.49 -11.59 -14.81
N LEU A 161 -6.89 -10.99 -13.69
CA LEU A 161 -6.31 -11.24 -12.37
C LEU A 161 -6.54 -12.67 -11.90
N ALA A 162 -7.76 -13.18 -12.04
CA ALA A 162 -8.06 -14.59 -11.71
C ALA A 162 -7.23 -15.55 -12.54
N GLY A 163 -7.11 -15.33 -13.84
CA GLY A 163 -6.27 -16.16 -14.73
C GLY A 163 -4.77 -16.04 -14.43
N ALA A 164 -4.29 -14.87 -13.96
CA ALA A 164 -2.92 -14.71 -13.48
C ALA A 164 -2.68 -15.52 -12.21
N MET A 165 -3.60 -15.42 -11.22
CA MET A 165 -3.52 -16.18 -9.97
C MET A 165 -3.61 -17.70 -10.18
N ASP A 166 -4.44 -18.16 -11.11
CA ASP A 166 -4.53 -19.60 -11.43
C ASP A 166 -3.20 -20.14 -11.98
N LYS A 167 -2.44 -19.32 -12.72
CA LYS A 167 -1.16 -19.72 -13.29
C LYS A 167 -0.02 -19.77 -12.28
N VAL A 168 0.04 -18.83 -11.32
CA VAL A 168 1.13 -18.75 -10.34
C VAL A 168 0.75 -19.32 -8.96
N GLY A 169 -0.53 -19.63 -8.73
CA GLY A 169 -1.05 -20.09 -7.45
C GLY A 169 -1.45 -18.92 -6.53
N LYS A 170 -2.11 -19.27 -5.40
CA LYS A 170 -2.65 -18.27 -4.45
C LYS A 170 -1.57 -17.40 -3.80
N ASP A 171 -0.39 -17.96 -3.57
CA ASP A 171 0.77 -17.28 -2.98
C ASP A 171 1.77 -16.82 -4.04
N GLY A 172 1.39 -16.92 -5.33
CA GLY A 172 2.23 -16.55 -6.46
C GLY A 172 2.38 -15.03 -6.61
N VAL A 173 3.51 -14.62 -7.16
CA VAL A 173 3.81 -13.20 -7.40
C VAL A 173 3.16 -12.75 -8.69
N ILE A 174 2.45 -11.62 -8.62
CA ILE A 174 1.90 -10.93 -9.78
C ILE A 174 2.47 -9.51 -9.77
N THR A 175 3.08 -9.09 -10.88
CA THR A 175 3.57 -7.72 -11.08
C THR A 175 2.80 -7.05 -12.20
N VAL A 176 2.64 -5.73 -12.13
CA VAL A 176 1.96 -4.93 -13.13
C VAL A 176 2.95 -3.97 -13.74
N GLU A 177 3.13 -4.06 -15.06
CA GLU A 177 4.12 -3.28 -15.80
C GLU A 177 3.48 -2.54 -16.95
N GLU A 178 4.07 -1.41 -17.36
CA GLU A 178 3.67 -0.71 -18.57
C GLU A 178 4.07 -1.52 -19.79
N GLY A 179 3.09 -1.99 -20.54
CA GLY A 179 3.28 -2.70 -21.80
C GLY A 179 3.55 -1.75 -22.96
N LYS A 180 4.01 -2.31 -24.07
CA LYS A 180 4.24 -1.57 -25.34
C LYS A 180 3.14 -1.82 -26.37
N SER A 181 2.17 -2.67 -26.04
CA SER A 181 1.05 -3.03 -26.92
C SER A 181 -0.20 -2.22 -26.59
N LEU A 182 -1.18 -2.24 -27.49
CA LEU A 182 -2.50 -1.66 -27.22
C LEU A 182 -3.34 -2.53 -26.28
N GLU A 183 -3.05 -3.84 -26.23
CA GLU A 183 -3.77 -4.81 -25.42
C GLU A 183 -2.98 -5.17 -24.16
N THR A 184 -3.71 -5.40 -23.08
CA THR A 184 -3.13 -5.89 -21.82
C THR A 184 -3.01 -7.42 -21.88
N ASP A 185 -1.83 -7.96 -21.62
CA ASP A 185 -1.52 -9.39 -21.62
C ASP A 185 -0.86 -9.86 -20.33
N VAL A 186 -0.86 -11.18 -20.11
CA VAL A 186 -0.23 -11.82 -18.94
C VAL A 186 0.84 -12.78 -19.42
N THR A 187 2.08 -12.49 -19.08
CA THR A 187 3.22 -13.36 -19.34
C THR A 187 3.74 -13.97 -18.03
N ILE A 188 4.16 -15.25 -18.10
CA ILE A 188 4.82 -15.90 -16.96
C ILE A 188 6.33 -15.78 -17.18
N VAL A 189 7.02 -15.22 -16.20
CA VAL A 189 8.47 -15.07 -16.21
C VAL A 189 9.10 -15.79 -15.02
N GLU A 190 10.31 -16.28 -15.18
CA GLU A 190 11.07 -16.85 -14.07
C GLU A 190 11.41 -15.73 -13.06
N GLY A 191 11.27 -16.01 -11.79
CA GLY A 191 11.52 -15.02 -10.74
C GLY A 191 11.26 -15.55 -9.34
N MET A 192 11.61 -14.76 -8.35
CA MET A 192 11.43 -15.09 -6.94
C MET A 192 11.14 -13.84 -6.12
N GLN A 193 10.25 -13.98 -5.15
CA GLN A 193 10.01 -12.98 -4.10
C GLN A 193 10.50 -13.50 -2.75
N PHE A 194 11.05 -12.62 -1.92
CA PHE A 194 11.39 -12.92 -0.53
C PHE A 194 11.19 -11.72 0.39
N ASP A 195 10.86 -12.00 1.66
CA ASP A 195 10.45 -11.04 2.67
C ASP A 195 11.66 -10.35 3.31
N ARG A 196 12.37 -9.56 2.55
CA ARG A 196 13.45 -8.67 3.02
C ARG A 196 13.51 -7.46 2.12
N GLY A 197 13.37 -6.29 2.70
CA GLY A 197 13.49 -5.02 2.02
C GLY A 197 14.90 -4.42 2.10
N TYR A 198 15.01 -3.17 1.65
CA TYR A 198 16.28 -2.44 1.66
C TYR A 198 16.74 -2.11 3.08
N LEU A 199 18.06 -2.09 3.29
CA LEU A 199 18.68 -1.78 4.59
C LEU A 199 18.67 -0.29 4.94
N SER A 200 18.39 0.57 3.98
CA SER A 200 18.31 2.01 4.19
C SER A 200 17.33 2.64 3.19
N ALA A 201 16.46 3.51 3.68
CA ALA A 201 15.53 4.29 2.85
C ALA A 201 16.27 5.18 1.83
N HIS A 202 17.54 5.49 2.04
CA HIS A 202 18.35 6.22 1.08
C HIS A 202 18.64 5.44 -0.21
N PHE A 203 18.36 4.14 -0.27
CA PHE A 203 18.44 3.35 -1.49
C PHE A 203 17.24 3.51 -2.43
N VAL A 204 16.15 4.11 -1.97
CA VAL A 204 14.94 4.39 -2.76
C VAL A 204 15.31 5.13 -4.06
N THR A 205 14.74 4.68 -5.18
CA THR A 205 14.90 5.29 -6.51
C THR A 205 13.61 5.92 -7.02
N ASN A 206 12.46 5.44 -6.54
CA ASN A 206 11.14 6.00 -6.83
C ASN A 206 10.56 6.61 -5.54
N PRO A 207 10.50 7.94 -5.41
CA PRO A 207 9.98 8.59 -4.22
C PRO A 207 8.46 8.42 -4.03
N ASP A 208 7.72 8.16 -5.10
CA ASP A 208 6.26 8.03 -5.06
C ASP A 208 5.83 6.72 -4.41
N THR A 209 6.49 5.61 -4.77
CA THR A 209 6.21 4.27 -4.23
C THR A 209 7.13 3.88 -3.07
N LEU A 210 8.15 4.70 -2.78
CA LEU A 210 9.21 4.41 -1.80
C LEU A 210 9.98 3.12 -2.10
N ASP A 211 10.06 2.73 -3.39
CA ASP A 211 10.76 1.52 -3.82
C ASP A 211 12.14 1.83 -4.41
N CYS A 212 13.02 0.84 -4.32
CA CYS A 212 14.24 0.79 -5.12
C CYS A 212 14.02 -0.12 -6.32
N VAL A 213 13.94 0.48 -7.53
CA VAL A 213 13.70 -0.25 -8.78
C VAL A 213 14.96 -0.24 -9.63
N PHE A 214 15.43 -1.44 -9.99
CA PHE A 214 16.60 -1.65 -10.83
C PHE A 214 16.24 -2.39 -12.12
N THR A 215 16.79 -1.93 -13.24
CA THR A 215 16.63 -2.57 -14.56
C THR A 215 17.97 -3.14 -15.03
N ASN A 216 17.99 -4.42 -15.36
CA ASN A 216 19.20 -5.19 -15.71
C ASN A 216 20.34 -5.07 -14.69
N PRO A 217 20.05 -5.16 -13.35
CA PRO A 217 21.08 -5.04 -12.34
C PRO A 217 22.04 -6.23 -12.33
N LEU A 218 23.19 -6.01 -11.73
CA LEU A 218 24.08 -7.06 -11.25
C LEU A 218 23.68 -7.44 -9.83
N ILE A 219 23.87 -8.72 -9.45
CA ILE A 219 23.44 -9.27 -8.16
C ILE A 219 24.61 -9.98 -7.52
N LEU A 220 25.00 -9.52 -6.34
CA LEU A 220 25.94 -10.18 -5.47
C LEU A 220 25.19 -11.01 -4.44
N VAL A 221 25.53 -12.29 -4.31
CA VAL A 221 24.96 -13.22 -3.33
C VAL A 221 26.06 -13.68 -2.38
N HIS A 222 26.01 -13.25 -1.11
CA HIS A 222 27.03 -13.50 -0.12
C HIS A 222 26.45 -14.09 1.18
N GLU A 223 27.07 -15.15 1.72
CA GLU A 223 26.61 -15.82 2.94
C GLU A 223 26.87 -14.99 4.21
N GLY A 224 27.99 -14.26 4.26
CA GLY A 224 28.44 -13.60 5.47
C GLY A 224 27.91 -12.18 5.64
N LYS A 225 28.28 -11.60 6.79
CA LYS A 225 28.08 -10.16 7.06
C LYS A 225 29.16 -9.33 6.37
N ILE A 226 28.78 -8.16 5.90
CA ILE A 226 29.67 -7.19 5.28
C ILE A 226 29.71 -5.95 6.18
N SER A 227 30.79 -5.81 6.96
CA SER A 227 30.97 -4.67 7.88
C SER A 227 32.04 -3.70 7.40
N ALA A 228 33.08 -4.20 6.70
CA ALA A 228 34.20 -3.41 6.19
C ALA A 228 34.06 -3.16 4.69
N VAL A 229 34.11 -1.90 4.28
CA VAL A 229 33.98 -1.50 2.87
C VAL A 229 35.16 -1.95 2.01
N GLN A 230 36.35 -2.14 2.61
CA GLN A 230 37.56 -2.54 1.90
C GLN A 230 37.37 -3.83 1.10
N GLN A 231 36.56 -4.75 1.58
CA GLN A 231 36.25 -6.01 0.88
C GLN A 231 35.41 -5.80 -0.38
N LEU A 232 34.66 -4.70 -0.47
CA LEU A 232 33.82 -4.36 -1.60
C LEU A 232 34.50 -3.42 -2.61
N LEU A 233 35.60 -2.76 -2.24
CA LEU A 233 36.20 -1.72 -3.08
C LEU A 233 36.51 -2.18 -4.50
N PRO A 234 37.16 -3.33 -4.75
CA PRO A 234 37.47 -3.78 -6.11
C PRO A 234 36.20 -3.97 -6.94
N LEU A 235 35.14 -4.51 -6.31
CA LEU A 235 33.87 -4.73 -6.97
C LEU A 235 33.16 -3.39 -7.26
N LEU A 236 33.13 -2.46 -6.31
CA LEU A 236 32.49 -1.14 -6.51
C LEU A 236 33.18 -0.30 -7.59
N GLU A 237 34.51 -0.41 -7.73
CA GLU A 237 35.27 0.22 -8.82
C GLU A 237 34.84 -0.35 -10.17
N ALA A 238 34.76 -1.67 -10.30
CA ALA A 238 34.31 -2.33 -11.53
C ALA A 238 32.84 -1.99 -11.88
N ILE A 239 31.97 -1.88 -10.85
CA ILE A 239 30.58 -1.46 -11.02
C ILE A 239 30.49 -0.01 -11.51
N LYS A 240 31.29 0.90 -10.92
CA LYS A 240 31.38 2.30 -11.35
C LYS A 240 31.78 2.42 -12.81
N GLU A 241 32.77 1.65 -13.27
CA GLU A 241 33.21 1.65 -14.67
C GLU A 241 32.13 1.12 -15.62
N SER A 242 31.42 0.06 -15.21
CA SER A 242 30.33 -0.54 -16.00
C SER A 242 29.05 0.29 -16.05
N LYS A 243 28.89 1.26 -15.16
CA LYS A 243 27.67 2.07 -14.94
C LYS A 243 26.38 1.24 -14.70
N ARG A 244 26.53 -0.03 -14.29
CA ARG A 244 25.40 -0.91 -13.99
C ARG A 244 24.95 -0.75 -12.54
N GLN A 245 23.68 -1.06 -12.30
CA GLN A 245 23.09 -1.10 -10.95
C GLN A 245 23.52 -2.38 -10.24
N LEU A 246 23.76 -2.32 -8.94
CA LEU A 246 24.19 -3.45 -8.11
C LEU A 246 23.21 -3.69 -6.98
N LEU A 247 22.68 -4.92 -6.89
CA LEU A 247 22.01 -5.41 -5.68
C LEU A 247 22.99 -6.28 -4.89
N ILE A 248 23.13 -6.01 -3.60
CA ILE A 248 23.90 -6.83 -2.65
C ILE A 248 22.93 -7.59 -1.75
N ILE A 249 22.97 -8.92 -1.79
CA ILE A 249 22.21 -9.81 -0.92
C ILE A 249 23.22 -10.49 0.01
N ALA A 250 23.19 -10.14 1.30
CA ALA A 250 24.14 -10.66 2.29
C ALA A 250 23.42 -11.00 3.61
N GLU A 251 24.08 -11.74 4.52
CA GLU A 251 23.50 -11.94 5.86
C GLU A 251 23.11 -10.63 6.51
N ASP A 252 24.02 -9.66 6.47
CA ASP A 252 23.79 -8.26 6.84
C ASP A 252 24.82 -7.37 6.15
N VAL A 253 24.49 -6.09 5.97
CA VAL A 253 25.45 -5.05 5.58
C VAL A 253 25.32 -3.93 6.60
N GLU A 254 26.36 -3.73 7.40
CA GLU A 254 26.27 -2.90 8.58
C GLU A 254 27.48 -1.94 8.71
N SER A 255 27.37 -0.99 9.64
CA SER A 255 28.44 -0.08 10.02
C SER A 255 29.03 0.72 8.85
N GLU A 256 30.36 0.68 8.69
CA GLU A 256 31.10 1.43 7.68
C GLU A 256 30.70 1.06 6.25
N ALA A 257 30.46 -0.24 5.99
CA ALA A 257 30.09 -0.71 4.65
C ALA A 257 28.73 -0.09 4.21
N LEU A 258 27.70 -0.16 5.06
CA LEU A 258 26.40 0.41 4.76
C LEU A 258 26.47 1.93 4.56
N ALA A 259 27.15 2.64 5.47
CA ALA A 259 27.29 4.10 5.37
C ALA A 259 28.00 4.51 4.06
N THR A 260 29.06 3.78 3.67
CA THR A 260 29.78 4.06 2.43
C THR A 260 28.92 3.80 1.20
N LEU A 261 28.15 2.71 1.15
CA LEU A 261 27.23 2.43 0.05
C LEU A 261 26.19 3.54 -0.10
N VAL A 262 25.58 3.97 1.01
CA VAL A 262 24.59 5.07 1.03
C VAL A 262 25.20 6.37 0.51
N VAL A 263 26.39 6.77 1.02
CA VAL A 263 27.05 8.01 0.58
C VAL A 263 27.39 7.99 -0.91
N ASN A 264 27.91 6.86 -1.41
CA ASN A 264 28.25 6.72 -2.84
C ASN A 264 27.01 6.73 -3.74
N LYS A 265 25.90 6.15 -3.28
CA LYS A 265 24.60 6.21 -3.98
C LYS A 265 24.08 7.65 -4.02
N LEU A 266 24.07 8.36 -2.88
CA LEU A 266 23.61 9.75 -2.80
C LEU A 266 24.46 10.70 -3.67
N ARG A 267 25.76 10.43 -3.77
CA ARG A 267 26.67 11.19 -4.66
C ARG A 267 26.55 10.78 -6.13
N GLY A 268 25.73 9.79 -6.48
CA GLY A 268 25.56 9.29 -7.84
C GLY A 268 26.79 8.55 -8.40
N ILE A 269 27.75 8.15 -7.55
CA ILE A 269 28.97 7.45 -7.97
C ILE A 269 28.65 6.03 -8.38
N VAL A 270 27.82 5.32 -7.60
CA VAL A 270 27.30 3.98 -7.91
C VAL A 270 25.82 3.89 -7.59
N GLN A 271 25.09 3.16 -8.42
CA GLN A 271 23.69 2.82 -8.16
C GLN A 271 23.66 1.45 -7.45
N VAL A 272 23.45 1.47 -6.15
CA VAL A 272 23.52 0.27 -5.31
C VAL A 272 22.36 0.22 -4.34
N CYS A 273 21.90 -1.00 -4.04
CA CYS A 273 20.99 -1.31 -2.94
C CYS A 273 21.52 -2.54 -2.21
N ALA A 274 21.31 -2.58 -0.90
CA ALA A 274 21.67 -3.71 -0.06
C ALA A 274 20.45 -4.22 0.69
N VAL A 275 20.26 -5.55 0.69
CA VAL A 275 19.18 -6.26 1.38
C VAL A 275 19.72 -7.41 2.22
N LYS A 276 19.02 -7.78 3.29
CA LYS A 276 19.34 -8.98 4.06
C LYS A 276 18.93 -10.23 3.29
N ALA A 277 19.75 -11.26 3.41
CA ALA A 277 19.42 -12.59 2.90
C ALA A 277 18.17 -13.16 3.61
N PRO A 278 17.26 -13.81 2.87
CA PRO A 278 16.07 -14.42 3.45
C PRO A 278 16.42 -15.66 4.28
N GLY A 279 15.61 -15.93 5.33
CA GLY A 279 15.79 -17.08 6.21
C GLY A 279 16.88 -16.91 7.28
N TYR A 280 17.11 -17.98 8.04
CA TYR A 280 18.10 -18.04 9.13
C TYR A 280 18.86 -19.36 9.09
N GLY A 281 20.13 -19.38 9.54
CA GLY A 281 20.96 -20.58 9.62
C GLY A 281 21.08 -21.30 8.27
N ASP A 282 20.94 -22.62 8.26
CA ASP A 282 21.10 -23.46 7.05
C ASP A 282 20.03 -23.15 5.98
N ARG A 283 18.84 -22.70 6.39
CA ARG A 283 17.80 -22.26 5.44
C ARG A 283 18.23 -21.03 4.66
N ARG A 284 18.89 -20.07 5.32
CA ARG A 284 19.45 -18.89 4.65
C ARG A 284 20.46 -19.30 3.59
N LYS A 285 21.38 -20.22 3.93
CA LYS A 285 22.34 -20.78 2.97
C LYS A 285 21.64 -21.40 1.76
N ALA A 286 20.63 -22.23 2.01
CA ALA A 286 19.87 -22.88 0.95
C ALA A 286 19.14 -21.87 0.04
N MET A 287 18.52 -20.82 0.60
CA MET A 287 17.86 -19.76 -0.17
C MET A 287 18.85 -18.90 -0.96
N LEU A 288 20.03 -18.61 -0.42
CA LEU A 288 21.08 -17.91 -1.17
C LEU A 288 21.56 -18.73 -2.38
N VAL A 289 21.68 -20.05 -2.24
CA VAL A 289 21.99 -20.96 -3.38
C VAL A 289 20.87 -20.92 -4.41
N ASP A 290 19.61 -20.94 -3.98
CA ASP A 290 18.45 -20.87 -4.88
C ASP A 290 18.43 -19.54 -5.66
N LEU A 291 18.68 -18.41 -4.98
CA LEU A 291 18.80 -17.09 -5.59
C LEU A 291 19.97 -17.01 -6.57
N ALA A 292 21.13 -17.59 -6.21
CA ALA A 292 22.30 -17.64 -7.10
C ALA A 292 22.00 -18.43 -8.38
N ILE A 293 21.36 -19.61 -8.25
CA ILE A 293 20.97 -20.43 -9.40
C ILE A 293 19.96 -19.68 -10.29
N LEU A 294 18.98 -19.03 -9.69
CA LEU A 294 17.95 -18.26 -10.40
C LEU A 294 18.55 -17.09 -11.18
N THR A 295 19.51 -16.39 -10.59
CA THR A 295 20.10 -15.18 -11.17
C THR A 295 21.35 -15.42 -11.99
N GLY A 296 21.88 -16.66 -11.94
CA GLY A 296 23.15 -17.02 -12.58
C GLY A 296 24.38 -16.50 -11.82
N ALA A 297 24.22 -16.13 -10.55
CA ALA A 297 25.32 -15.71 -9.68
C ALA A 297 26.14 -16.90 -9.18
N THR A 298 27.36 -16.64 -8.75
CA THR A 298 28.12 -17.53 -7.90
C THR A 298 27.78 -17.22 -6.44
N ALA A 299 27.20 -18.19 -5.71
CA ALA A 299 26.96 -18.02 -4.29
C ALA A 299 28.28 -18.00 -3.53
N LEU A 300 28.62 -16.87 -2.90
CA LEU A 300 29.83 -16.72 -2.09
C LEU A 300 29.61 -17.34 -0.71
N MET A 301 29.90 -18.63 -0.61
CA MET A 301 29.75 -19.41 0.60
C MET A 301 31.12 -19.60 1.26
N LYS A 302 31.20 -19.47 2.59
CA LYS A 302 32.43 -19.70 3.37
C LYS A 302 32.98 -21.10 3.16
N ASP A 303 32.08 -22.09 3.07
CA ASP A 303 32.44 -23.48 2.88
C ASP A 303 33.12 -23.75 1.51
N LEU A 304 32.96 -22.85 0.54
CA LEU A 304 33.59 -22.94 -0.79
C LEU A 304 34.90 -22.17 -0.88
N GLY A 305 35.35 -21.53 0.21
CA GLY A 305 36.60 -20.75 0.25
C GLY A 305 36.59 -19.51 -0.66
N LEU A 306 35.40 -19.02 -1.06
CA LEU A 306 35.25 -17.83 -1.88
C LEU A 306 35.18 -16.58 -0.99
N GLU A 307 36.22 -15.75 -1.08
CA GLU A 307 36.33 -14.50 -0.31
C GLU A 307 35.81 -13.32 -1.11
N LEU A 308 35.18 -12.36 -0.42
CA LEU A 308 34.51 -11.20 -1.01
C LEU A 308 35.47 -10.26 -1.77
N ASP A 309 36.73 -10.18 -1.33
CA ASP A 309 37.79 -9.35 -1.93
C ASP A 309 38.28 -9.83 -3.30
N ARG A 310 37.98 -11.09 -3.63
CA ARG A 310 38.36 -11.73 -4.92
C ARG A 310 37.23 -11.78 -5.94
N VAL A 311 36.07 -11.27 -5.58
CA VAL A 311 34.88 -11.30 -6.45
C VAL A 311 35.05 -10.40 -7.66
N THR A 312 34.67 -10.92 -8.81
CA THR A 312 34.69 -10.22 -10.08
C THR A 312 33.27 -10.04 -10.62
N VAL A 313 33.10 -9.17 -11.62
CA VAL A 313 31.79 -8.98 -12.30
C VAL A 313 31.26 -10.28 -12.90
N LYS A 314 32.10 -11.26 -13.21
CA LYS A 314 31.71 -12.57 -13.75
C LYS A 314 31.02 -13.48 -12.73
N ASP A 315 31.26 -13.24 -11.45
CA ASP A 315 30.66 -14.00 -10.36
C ASP A 315 29.28 -13.45 -9.97
N LEU A 316 28.93 -12.26 -10.48
CA LEU A 316 27.65 -11.63 -10.26
C LEU A 316 26.56 -12.23 -11.14
N GLY A 317 25.40 -12.43 -10.56
CA GLY A 317 24.18 -12.73 -11.30
C GLY A 317 23.57 -11.49 -11.92
N SER A 318 22.48 -11.69 -12.64
CA SER A 318 21.65 -10.60 -13.16
C SER A 318 20.18 -10.98 -13.26
N ALA A 319 19.31 -9.97 -13.38
CA ALA A 319 17.88 -10.14 -13.62
C ALA A 319 17.39 -9.06 -14.58
N LYS A 320 16.21 -9.23 -15.18
CA LYS A 320 15.61 -8.20 -16.03
C LYS A 320 15.20 -6.98 -15.22
N LYS A 321 14.55 -7.21 -14.07
CA LYS A 321 14.10 -6.16 -13.15
C LYS A 321 14.16 -6.65 -11.71
N ILE A 322 14.46 -5.75 -10.80
CA ILE A 322 14.34 -5.98 -9.36
C ILE A 322 13.59 -4.81 -8.75
N THR A 323 12.60 -5.12 -7.93
CA THR A 323 11.87 -4.15 -7.11
C THR A 323 12.07 -4.48 -5.65
N ILE A 324 12.50 -3.50 -4.85
CA ILE A 324 12.81 -3.66 -3.44
C ILE A 324 12.02 -2.60 -2.68
N SER A 325 11.10 -3.04 -1.84
CA SER A 325 10.35 -2.19 -0.91
C SER A 325 11.03 -2.16 0.47
N SER A 326 10.37 -1.59 1.47
CA SER A 326 10.80 -1.65 2.87
C SER A 326 10.85 -3.08 3.42
N ASP A 327 10.02 -3.99 2.92
CA ASP A 327 9.76 -5.28 3.53
C ASP A 327 10.05 -6.48 2.63
N GLU A 328 10.10 -6.28 1.32
CA GLU A 328 10.24 -7.38 0.36
C GLU A 328 11.14 -7.04 -0.84
N THR A 329 11.62 -8.08 -1.48
CA THR A 329 12.41 -8.00 -2.72
C THR A 329 11.83 -8.95 -3.76
N ILE A 330 11.53 -8.43 -4.96
CA ILE A 330 11.01 -9.17 -6.10
C ILE A 330 12.07 -9.17 -7.21
N VAL A 331 12.53 -10.35 -7.59
CA VAL A 331 13.48 -10.57 -8.69
C VAL A 331 12.74 -11.13 -9.88
N VAL A 332 12.66 -10.39 -10.98
CA VAL A 332 11.93 -10.76 -12.21
C VAL A 332 12.91 -11.07 -13.32
N GLY A 333 12.75 -12.22 -13.97
CA GLY A 333 13.54 -12.61 -15.11
C GLY A 333 15.03 -12.83 -14.78
N GLY A 334 15.33 -13.72 -13.83
CA GLY A 334 16.70 -14.10 -13.49
C GLY A 334 17.44 -14.68 -14.69
N ALA A 335 18.74 -14.40 -14.80
CA ALA A 335 19.58 -14.85 -15.93
C ALA A 335 20.13 -16.27 -15.77
N GLY A 336 19.70 -17.00 -14.74
CA GLY A 336 20.09 -18.39 -14.50
C GLY A 336 19.67 -19.32 -15.63
N LYS A 337 20.39 -20.42 -15.79
CA LYS A 337 20.04 -21.41 -16.82
C LYS A 337 18.87 -22.28 -16.33
N LYS A 338 17.80 -22.37 -17.10
CA LYS A 338 16.61 -23.16 -16.78
C LYS A 338 16.94 -24.60 -16.35
N ALA A 339 17.87 -25.25 -17.03
CA ALA A 339 18.30 -26.59 -16.66
C ALA A 339 18.88 -26.69 -15.24
N GLN A 340 19.55 -25.65 -14.74
CA GLN A 340 20.07 -25.60 -13.38
C GLN A 340 18.95 -25.39 -12.36
N VAL A 341 17.97 -24.53 -12.70
CA VAL A 341 16.75 -24.31 -11.89
C VAL A 341 15.96 -25.64 -11.80
N ASP A 342 15.72 -26.31 -12.91
CA ASP A 342 15.00 -27.60 -12.95
C ASP A 342 15.72 -28.68 -12.14
N THR A 343 17.05 -28.75 -12.23
CA THR A 343 17.87 -29.66 -11.39
C THR A 343 17.68 -29.35 -9.91
N ARG A 344 17.69 -28.06 -9.54
CA ARG A 344 17.52 -27.63 -8.14
C ARG A 344 16.13 -27.97 -7.62
N VAL A 345 15.10 -27.76 -8.42
CA VAL A 345 13.72 -28.16 -8.14
C VAL A 345 13.64 -29.66 -7.87
N GLY A 346 14.30 -30.49 -8.70
CA GLY A 346 14.40 -31.94 -8.49
C GLY A 346 15.06 -32.34 -7.17
N GLN A 347 16.13 -31.62 -6.77
CA GLN A 347 16.80 -31.83 -5.46
C GLN A 347 15.85 -31.55 -4.29
N ILE A 348 15.15 -30.40 -4.32
CA ILE A 348 14.21 -30.00 -3.25
C ILE A 348 13.05 -30.99 -3.15
N ARG A 349 12.52 -31.50 -4.27
CA ARG A 349 11.49 -32.55 -4.26
C ARG A 349 11.97 -33.83 -3.60
N ALA A 350 13.19 -34.24 -3.88
CA ALA A 350 13.79 -35.42 -3.25
C ALA A 350 14.05 -35.21 -1.75
N GLU A 351 14.37 -33.98 -1.31
CA GLU A 351 14.48 -33.62 0.10
C GLU A 351 13.12 -33.67 0.81
N ILE A 352 12.04 -33.21 0.16
CA ILE A 352 10.66 -33.30 0.69
C ILE A 352 10.23 -34.76 0.93
N GLU A 353 10.56 -35.66 0.01
CA GLU A 353 10.25 -37.08 0.14
C GLU A 353 11.01 -37.77 1.26
N LYS A 354 12.24 -37.31 1.55
CA LYS A 354 13.13 -37.93 2.56
C LYS A 354 12.90 -37.40 3.96
N THR A 355 12.38 -36.18 4.10
CA THR A 355 12.22 -35.58 5.43
C THR A 355 11.09 -36.23 6.22
N THR A 356 11.37 -36.49 7.50
CA THR A 356 10.39 -37.03 8.47
C THR A 356 9.75 -35.94 9.31
N SER A 357 10.27 -34.71 9.27
CA SER A 357 9.77 -33.55 10.01
C SER A 357 8.69 -32.85 9.19
N ASP A 358 7.48 -32.74 9.72
CA ASP A 358 6.37 -32.03 9.06
C ASP A 358 6.67 -30.54 8.88
N TYR A 359 7.38 -29.93 9.86
CA TYR A 359 7.81 -28.54 9.76
C TYR A 359 8.86 -28.33 8.66
N ASP A 360 9.85 -29.22 8.53
CA ASP A 360 10.85 -29.10 7.47
C ASP A 360 10.21 -29.38 6.10
N ARG A 361 9.26 -30.32 6.03
CA ARG A 361 8.48 -30.57 4.82
C ARG A 361 7.71 -29.34 4.36
N GLU A 362 7.02 -28.65 5.27
CA GLU A 362 6.32 -27.41 4.97
C GLU A 362 7.28 -26.34 4.42
N LYS A 363 8.43 -26.14 5.06
CA LYS A 363 9.42 -25.15 4.63
C LYS A 363 10.12 -25.49 3.32
N LEU A 364 10.32 -26.75 3.03
CA LEU A 364 10.81 -27.20 1.72
C LEU A 364 9.76 -27.01 0.62
N GLN A 365 8.47 -27.23 0.93
CA GLN A 365 7.37 -26.97 0.01
C GLN A 365 7.23 -25.48 -0.30
N GLU A 366 7.33 -24.59 0.71
CA GLU A 366 7.35 -23.15 0.52
C GLU A 366 8.50 -22.74 -0.40
N ARG A 367 9.70 -23.26 -0.18
CA ARG A 367 10.87 -22.98 -1.01
C ARG A 367 10.73 -23.49 -2.43
N LEU A 368 10.13 -24.67 -2.60
CA LEU A 368 9.80 -25.24 -3.90
C LEU A 368 8.82 -24.35 -4.67
N ALA A 369 7.76 -23.88 -3.98
CA ALA A 369 6.76 -22.99 -4.57
C ALA A 369 7.39 -21.67 -5.05
N LYS A 370 8.30 -21.07 -4.27
CA LYS A 370 9.02 -19.84 -4.65
C LYS A 370 9.91 -20.02 -5.90
N LEU A 371 10.49 -21.21 -6.11
CA LEU A 371 11.32 -21.51 -7.29
C LEU A 371 10.52 -21.88 -8.52
N THR A 372 9.36 -22.58 -8.34
CA THR A 372 8.57 -23.13 -9.46
C THR A 372 7.42 -22.24 -9.87
N GLY A 373 6.92 -21.39 -8.97
CA GLY A 373 5.72 -20.58 -9.19
C GLY A 373 5.88 -19.51 -10.26
N GLY A 374 7.10 -19.04 -10.49
CA GLY A 374 7.37 -17.92 -11.39
C GLY A 374 6.68 -16.63 -10.93
N ILE A 375 6.69 -15.65 -11.80
CA ILE A 375 6.01 -14.36 -11.61
C ILE A 375 5.06 -14.15 -12.79
N ALA A 376 3.77 -13.90 -12.49
CA ALA A 376 2.84 -13.44 -13.52
C ALA A 376 3.03 -11.94 -13.72
N GLN A 377 3.58 -11.57 -14.87
CA GLN A 377 3.75 -10.17 -15.25
C GLN A 377 2.57 -9.74 -16.11
N ILE A 378 1.79 -8.78 -15.63
CA ILE A 378 0.70 -8.14 -16.36
C ILE A 378 1.29 -6.94 -17.09
N ASN A 379 1.33 -6.98 -18.42
CA ASN A 379 1.79 -5.88 -19.25
C ASN A 379 0.58 -5.06 -19.68
N VAL A 380 0.45 -3.86 -19.13
CA VAL A 380 -0.72 -3.00 -19.34
C VAL A 380 -0.62 -2.29 -20.69
N GLY A 381 -1.60 -2.53 -21.56
CA GLY A 381 -1.71 -1.88 -22.87
C GLY A 381 -2.62 -0.65 -22.84
N GLY A 382 -2.38 0.28 -23.77
CA GLY A 382 -3.20 1.47 -23.96
C GLY A 382 -2.76 2.28 -25.19
N ALA A 383 -3.63 3.18 -25.64
CA ALA A 383 -3.36 4.03 -26.81
C ALA A 383 -2.49 5.25 -26.46
N THR A 384 -2.55 5.70 -25.19
CA THR A 384 -1.78 6.84 -24.70
C THR A 384 -1.08 6.47 -23.39
N GLU A 385 0.00 7.17 -23.06
CA GLU A 385 0.74 6.97 -21.81
C GLU A 385 -0.14 7.23 -20.57
N THR A 386 -1.01 8.23 -20.64
CA THR A 386 -1.97 8.54 -19.57
C THR A 386 -2.96 7.39 -19.35
N GLU A 387 -3.52 6.82 -20.43
CA GLU A 387 -4.41 5.66 -20.36
C GLU A 387 -3.72 4.43 -19.75
N VAL A 388 -2.46 4.19 -20.14
CA VAL A 388 -1.66 3.07 -19.59
C VAL A 388 -1.45 3.26 -18.08
N LYS A 389 -1.09 4.47 -17.63
CA LYS A 389 -0.88 4.77 -16.21
C LYS A 389 -2.17 4.61 -15.40
N GLU A 390 -3.29 5.16 -15.89
CA GLU A 390 -4.60 4.99 -15.21
C GLU A 390 -5.01 3.53 -15.12
N ARG A 391 -4.87 2.78 -16.22
CA ARG A 391 -5.23 1.36 -16.25
C ARG A 391 -4.30 0.53 -15.38
N LYS A 392 -3.01 0.88 -15.30
CA LYS A 392 -2.04 0.24 -14.42
C LYS A 392 -2.45 0.42 -12.96
N ALA A 393 -2.71 1.64 -12.51
CA ALA A 393 -3.16 1.92 -11.16
C ALA A 393 -4.43 1.12 -10.81
N LEU A 394 -5.41 1.10 -11.70
CA LEU A 394 -6.65 0.35 -11.51
C LEU A 394 -6.42 -1.17 -11.37
N ILE A 395 -5.47 -1.74 -12.13
CA ILE A 395 -5.10 -3.16 -12.04
C ILE A 395 -4.33 -3.43 -10.75
N GLU A 396 -3.45 -2.53 -10.31
CA GLU A 396 -2.70 -2.63 -9.04
C GLU A 396 -3.66 -2.62 -7.84
N ASP A 397 -4.62 -1.71 -7.79
CA ASP A 397 -5.66 -1.66 -6.74
C ASP A 397 -6.47 -2.96 -6.70
N ALA A 398 -6.93 -3.43 -7.87
CA ALA A 398 -7.68 -4.66 -7.98
C ALA A 398 -6.84 -5.91 -7.57
N LEU A 399 -5.54 -5.90 -7.85
CA LEU A 399 -4.61 -6.96 -7.42
C LEU A 399 -4.47 -6.98 -5.90
N HIS A 400 -4.28 -5.81 -5.26
CA HIS A 400 -4.18 -5.68 -3.81
C HIS A 400 -5.45 -6.15 -3.12
N ALA A 401 -6.61 -5.70 -3.58
CA ALA A 401 -7.91 -6.14 -3.06
C ALA A 401 -8.11 -7.66 -3.22
N THR A 402 -7.71 -8.21 -4.37
CA THR A 402 -7.82 -9.65 -4.64
C THR A 402 -6.90 -10.46 -3.71
N ARG A 403 -5.68 -10.03 -3.47
CA ARG A 403 -4.76 -10.64 -2.48
C ARG A 403 -5.33 -10.56 -1.07
N ALA A 404 -5.86 -9.41 -0.67
CA ALA A 404 -6.50 -9.24 0.63
C ALA A 404 -7.69 -10.20 0.83
N ALA A 405 -8.49 -10.40 -0.22
CA ALA A 405 -9.62 -11.33 -0.22
C ALA A 405 -9.19 -12.80 -0.14
N VAL A 406 -8.11 -13.19 -0.80
CA VAL A 406 -7.55 -14.53 -0.71
C VAL A 406 -7.03 -14.82 0.71
N GLN A 407 -6.41 -13.82 1.37
CA GLN A 407 -5.85 -13.95 2.72
C GLN A 407 -6.93 -14.11 3.79
N GLU A 408 -7.95 -13.25 3.81
CA GLU A 408 -8.91 -13.15 4.92
C GLU A 408 -10.36 -13.42 4.53
N GLY A 409 -10.63 -13.70 3.24
CA GLY A 409 -11.96 -13.95 2.73
C GLY A 409 -12.69 -12.70 2.29
N ILE A 410 -13.96 -12.91 1.90
CA ILE A 410 -14.87 -11.89 1.37
C ILE A 410 -16.08 -11.69 2.27
N LEU A 411 -16.62 -10.49 2.25
CA LEU A 411 -17.83 -10.04 2.93
C LEU A 411 -18.87 -9.60 1.90
N ALA A 412 -20.12 -9.47 2.31
CA ALA A 412 -21.14 -8.80 1.51
C ALA A 412 -20.76 -7.33 1.32
N GLY A 413 -20.61 -6.89 0.07
CA GLY A 413 -20.18 -5.55 -0.30
C GLY A 413 -21.27 -4.49 -0.15
N GLY A 414 -21.01 -3.30 -0.72
CA GLY A 414 -21.97 -2.19 -0.66
C GLY A 414 -22.23 -1.62 0.74
N GLY A 415 -21.26 -1.78 1.65
CA GLY A 415 -21.36 -1.35 3.06
C GLY A 415 -22.26 -2.24 3.92
N VAL A 416 -22.80 -3.34 3.39
CA VAL A 416 -23.74 -4.23 4.08
C VAL A 416 -23.07 -4.93 5.27
N ALA A 417 -21.82 -5.37 5.12
CA ALA A 417 -21.09 -6.05 6.19
C ALA A 417 -20.95 -5.19 7.45
N LEU A 418 -20.55 -3.92 7.31
CA LEU A 418 -20.46 -2.98 8.42
C LEU A 418 -21.83 -2.65 9.01
N LEU A 419 -22.83 -2.43 8.16
CA LEU A 419 -24.21 -2.17 8.56
C LEU A 419 -24.80 -3.33 9.40
N ARG A 420 -24.46 -4.58 9.11
CA ARG A 420 -24.88 -5.77 9.85
C ARG A 420 -24.05 -6.01 11.11
N ALA A 421 -22.73 -5.88 11.02
CA ALA A 421 -21.82 -6.10 12.12
C ALA A 421 -22.06 -5.15 13.30
N ARG A 422 -22.53 -3.91 13.04
CA ARG A 422 -22.82 -2.92 14.10
C ARG A 422 -23.79 -3.40 15.17
N ASN A 423 -24.61 -4.43 14.89
CA ASN A 423 -25.58 -4.95 15.84
C ASN A 423 -24.93 -5.56 17.11
N VAL A 424 -23.64 -5.93 17.07
CA VAL A 424 -22.92 -6.40 18.26
C VAL A 424 -22.81 -5.31 19.32
N LEU A 425 -22.74 -4.04 18.91
CA LEU A 425 -22.60 -2.88 19.79
C LEU A 425 -23.83 -2.68 20.71
N THR A 426 -25.01 -3.07 20.25
CA THR A 426 -26.24 -2.95 21.06
C THR A 426 -26.20 -3.85 22.30
N LYS A 427 -25.48 -4.98 22.22
CA LYS A 427 -25.30 -5.94 23.31
C LYS A 427 -24.23 -5.53 24.31
N MET A 428 -23.35 -4.58 23.93
CA MET A 428 -22.26 -4.09 24.79
C MET A 428 -22.69 -2.97 25.72
N LYS A 429 -23.82 -2.31 25.45
CA LYS A 429 -24.34 -1.24 26.29
C LYS A 429 -24.64 -1.75 27.68
N THR A 430 -24.11 -1.08 28.71
CA THR A 430 -24.21 -1.48 30.08
C THR A 430 -25.32 -0.75 30.85
N GLY A 431 -25.74 0.43 30.39
CA GLY A 431 -26.64 1.34 31.08
C GLY A 431 -26.08 1.97 32.37
N LYS A 432 -24.79 1.71 32.66
CA LYS A 432 -24.10 2.19 33.88
C LYS A 432 -23.16 3.36 33.61
N ASP A 433 -22.67 3.48 32.38
CA ASP A 433 -21.75 4.52 31.95
C ASP A 433 -22.33 5.19 30.68
N SER A 434 -22.96 6.36 30.89
CA SER A 434 -23.67 7.07 29.83
C SER A 434 -22.76 7.48 28.68
N ASP A 435 -21.50 7.89 28.99
CA ASP A 435 -20.55 8.37 27.98
C ASP A 435 -19.95 7.22 27.18
N TYR A 436 -19.72 6.08 27.85
CA TYR A 436 -19.31 4.86 27.17
C TYR A 436 -20.42 4.33 26.25
N ASP A 437 -21.66 4.24 26.76
CA ASP A 437 -22.81 3.79 25.96
C ASP A 437 -23.12 4.76 24.80
N MET A 438 -22.84 6.06 24.96
CA MET A 438 -22.90 7.06 23.91
C MET A 438 -21.82 6.79 22.84
N GLY A 439 -20.58 6.51 23.24
CA GLY A 439 -19.50 6.15 22.31
C GLY A 439 -19.85 4.93 21.44
N LEU A 440 -20.48 3.89 22.04
CA LEU A 440 -21.00 2.75 21.27
C LEU A 440 -22.13 3.14 20.29
N ALA A 441 -23.00 4.07 20.70
CA ALA A 441 -24.07 4.56 19.83
C ALA A 441 -23.53 5.37 18.64
N LEU A 442 -22.52 6.20 18.86
CA LEU A 442 -21.84 6.95 17.80
C LEU A 442 -21.20 6.02 16.77
N LEU A 443 -20.49 4.99 17.22
CA LEU A 443 -19.92 3.98 16.32
C LEU A 443 -21.02 3.22 15.57
N TYR A 444 -22.11 2.87 16.24
CA TYR A 444 -23.26 2.23 15.60
C TYR A 444 -23.85 3.05 14.47
N GLU A 445 -23.98 4.37 14.63
CA GLU A 445 -24.45 5.27 13.57
C GLU A 445 -23.43 5.39 12.43
N ALA A 446 -22.15 5.57 12.76
CA ALA A 446 -21.11 5.74 11.76
C ALA A 446 -20.97 4.52 10.83
N LEU A 447 -21.17 3.31 11.34
CA LEU A 447 -21.07 2.06 10.56
C LEU A 447 -22.21 1.89 9.52
N ALA A 448 -23.26 2.73 9.54
CA ALA A 448 -24.25 2.76 8.48
C ALA A 448 -23.81 3.60 7.28
N LYS A 449 -22.92 4.58 7.51
CA LYS A 449 -22.58 5.60 6.51
C LYS A 449 -22.06 5.05 5.18
N PRO A 450 -21.21 4.00 5.13
CA PRO A 450 -20.81 3.44 3.85
C PRO A 450 -21.98 2.98 2.98
N CYS A 451 -22.94 2.26 3.54
CA CYS A 451 -24.13 1.82 2.83
C CYS A 451 -25.03 3.02 2.42
N GLU A 452 -25.23 3.98 3.32
CA GLU A 452 -26.02 5.18 3.07
C GLU A 452 -25.40 6.02 1.94
N THR A 453 -24.10 6.31 2.00
CA THR A 453 -23.42 7.16 1.02
C THR A 453 -23.36 6.51 -0.37
N ILE A 454 -23.17 5.19 -0.46
CA ILE A 454 -23.23 4.48 -1.74
C ILE A 454 -24.61 4.65 -2.39
N ALA A 455 -25.67 4.54 -1.59
CA ALA A 455 -27.05 4.73 -2.06
C ALA A 455 -27.32 6.19 -2.46
N GLU A 456 -26.84 7.16 -1.69
CA GLU A 456 -26.97 8.60 -1.97
C GLU A 456 -26.24 8.98 -3.26
N ASN A 457 -25.03 8.49 -3.49
CA ASN A 457 -24.29 8.71 -4.74
C ASN A 457 -25.01 8.10 -5.95
N ALA A 458 -25.86 7.08 -5.73
CA ALA A 458 -26.73 6.49 -6.74
C ALA A 458 -28.07 7.23 -6.92
N GLY A 459 -28.33 8.28 -6.14
CA GLY A 459 -29.55 9.08 -6.22
C GLY A 459 -30.73 8.55 -5.40
N HIS A 460 -30.46 7.69 -4.41
CA HIS A 460 -31.46 7.14 -3.49
C HIS A 460 -31.30 7.74 -2.09
N ASP A 461 -32.36 7.69 -1.27
CA ASP A 461 -32.27 8.04 0.14
C ASP A 461 -31.51 6.94 0.89
N GLY A 462 -30.30 7.28 1.41
CA GLY A 462 -29.41 6.34 2.06
C GLY A 462 -30.02 5.71 3.31
N ALA A 463 -30.71 6.50 4.13
CA ALA A 463 -31.33 6.00 5.36
C ALA A 463 -32.46 5.02 5.06
N VAL A 464 -33.27 5.28 4.03
CA VAL A 464 -34.33 4.37 3.58
C VAL A 464 -33.76 3.07 3.07
N VAL A 465 -32.69 3.13 2.26
CA VAL A 465 -32.01 1.93 1.75
C VAL A 465 -31.44 1.10 2.89
N ALA A 466 -30.68 1.71 3.80
CA ALA A 466 -30.10 1.01 4.96
C ALA A 466 -31.17 0.36 5.85
N HIS A 467 -32.27 1.07 6.09
CA HIS A 467 -33.40 0.53 6.86
C HIS A 467 -34.04 -0.67 6.14
N ARG A 468 -34.25 -0.58 4.81
CA ARG A 468 -34.81 -1.69 4.02
C ARG A 468 -33.90 -2.92 4.05
N VAL A 469 -32.60 -2.72 3.90
CA VAL A 469 -31.60 -3.80 4.02
C VAL A 469 -31.69 -4.48 5.38
N LEU A 470 -31.80 -3.72 6.48
CA LEU A 470 -31.86 -4.28 7.84
C LEU A 470 -33.16 -5.03 8.16
N ARG A 471 -34.26 -4.76 7.46
CA ARG A 471 -35.54 -5.47 7.66
C ARG A 471 -35.47 -6.94 7.22
N GLU A 472 -34.61 -7.25 6.24
CA GLU A 472 -34.44 -8.62 5.79
C GLU A 472 -33.55 -9.42 6.78
N LYS A 473 -33.88 -10.69 6.96
CA LYS A 473 -33.16 -11.58 7.90
C LYS A 473 -31.81 -12.06 7.38
N SER A 474 -31.66 -12.14 6.05
CA SER A 474 -30.41 -12.56 5.43
C SER A 474 -29.30 -11.58 5.77
N GLN A 475 -28.15 -12.09 6.19
CA GLN A 475 -26.96 -11.28 6.53
C GLN A 475 -26.26 -10.71 5.29
N THR A 476 -26.52 -11.28 4.13
CA THR A 476 -25.91 -10.94 2.84
C THR A 476 -26.84 -10.10 1.94
N TYR A 477 -28.10 -9.90 2.36
CA TYR A 477 -29.06 -9.09 1.60
C TYR A 477 -28.68 -7.62 1.63
N GLY A 478 -28.60 -7.00 0.45
CA GLY A 478 -28.17 -5.62 0.27
C GLY A 478 -28.83 -4.92 -0.92
N PHE A 479 -28.26 -3.78 -1.29
CA PHE A 479 -28.70 -2.91 -2.39
C PHE A 479 -27.58 -2.78 -3.41
N ASP A 480 -27.85 -3.20 -4.65
CA ASP A 480 -27.00 -2.91 -5.80
C ASP A 480 -27.24 -1.49 -6.30
N ALA A 481 -26.33 -0.60 -5.99
CA ALA A 481 -26.41 0.80 -6.39
C ALA A 481 -26.20 1.01 -7.89
N LEU A 482 -25.65 0.04 -8.64
CA LEU A 482 -25.48 0.13 -10.08
C LEU A 482 -26.82 -0.05 -10.81
N THR A 483 -27.58 -1.09 -10.43
CA THR A 483 -28.85 -1.46 -11.09
C THR A 483 -30.08 -0.93 -10.36
N GLY A 484 -29.95 -0.51 -9.10
CA GLY A 484 -31.08 -0.07 -8.26
C GLY A 484 -31.89 -1.23 -7.68
N THR A 485 -31.36 -2.46 -7.69
CA THR A 485 -32.06 -3.67 -7.24
C THR A 485 -31.58 -4.16 -5.87
N TYR A 486 -32.41 -4.98 -5.22
CA TYR A 486 -32.08 -5.58 -3.93
C TYR A 486 -31.96 -7.08 -4.09
N GLY A 487 -30.97 -7.69 -3.42
CA GLY A 487 -30.72 -9.13 -3.47
C GLY A 487 -29.61 -9.59 -2.54
N ASP A 488 -29.21 -10.85 -2.67
CA ASP A 488 -28.04 -11.38 -1.99
C ASP A 488 -26.76 -10.84 -2.64
N MET A 489 -25.97 -10.08 -1.90
CA MET A 489 -24.77 -9.40 -2.42
C MET A 489 -23.69 -10.40 -2.88
N LEU A 490 -23.56 -11.54 -2.21
CA LEU A 490 -22.60 -12.57 -2.59
C LEU A 490 -22.99 -13.24 -3.92
N GLU A 491 -24.29 -13.54 -4.09
CA GLU A 491 -24.82 -14.11 -5.34
C GLU A 491 -24.73 -13.12 -6.51
N MET A 492 -24.96 -11.84 -6.22
CA MET A 492 -24.83 -10.74 -7.20
C MET A 492 -23.37 -10.42 -7.53
N GLY A 493 -22.41 -11.03 -6.84
CA GLY A 493 -20.98 -10.80 -7.03
C GLY A 493 -20.47 -9.46 -6.45
N ILE A 494 -21.29 -8.79 -5.62
CA ILE A 494 -20.92 -7.54 -4.96
C ILE A 494 -20.29 -7.88 -3.61
N VAL A 495 -18.97 -7.88 -3.59
CA VAL A 495 -18.17 -8.38 -2.45
C VAL A 495 -17.09 -7.40 -2.08
N ASP A 496 -16.76 -7.34 -0.77
CA ASP A 496 -15.64 -6.56 -0.24
C ASP A 496 -14.63 -7.52 0.41
N PRO A 497 -13.31 -7.32 0.25
CA PRO A 497 -12.31 -8.08 0.99
C PRO A 497 -12.43 -7.79 2.49
N ALA A 498 -12.42 -8.85 3.32
CA ALA A 498 -12.56 -8.70 4.77
C ALA A 498 -11.42 -7.86 5.38
N LYS A 499 -10.18 -8.07 4.90
CA LYS A 499 -8.99 -7.31 5.32
C LYS A 499 -9.15 -5.81 5.06
N VAL A 500 -9.65 -5.43 3.87
CA VAL A 500 -9.90 -4.03 3.48
C VAL A 500 -10.91 -3.37 4.42
N THR A 501 -12.06 -4.00 4.63
CA THR A 501 -13.12 -3.48 5.49
C THR A 501 -12.66 -3.30 6.94
N LYS A 502 -11.88 -4.25 7.47
CA LYS A 502 -11.32 -4.20 8.82
C LYS A 502 -10.23 -3.14 8.96
N ALA A 503 -9.33 -3.03 7.99
CA ALA A 503 -8.27 -2.02 7.97
C ALA A 503 -8.88 -0.61 7.93
N ALA A 504 -9.85 -0.36 7.05
CA ALA A 504 -10.56 0.91 6.96
C ALA A 504 -11.20 1.32 8.29
N LEU A 505 -11.88 0.38 8.98
CA LEU A 505 -12.49 0.65 10.28
C LEU A 505 -11.45 0.94 11.37
N ASN A 506 -10.40 0.12 11.47
CA ASN A 506 -9.36 0.29 12.49
C ASN A 506 -8.62 1.62 12.34
N ASN A 507 -8.22 1.98 11.12
CA ASN A 507 -7.51 3.22 10.83
C ASN A 507 -8.41 4.43 11.07
N ALA A 508 -9.68 4.37 10.66
CA ALA A 508 -10.66 5.42 10.88
C ALA A 508 -10.87 5.70 12.38
N VAL A 509 -11.09 4.66 13.18
CA VAL A 509 -11.28 4.81 14.65
C VAL A 509 -10.01 5.29 15.31
N SER A 510 -8.84 4.81 14.90
CA SER A 510 -7.56 5.24 15.47
C SER A 510 -7.37 6.75 15.36
N VAL A 511 -7.55 7.32 14.17
CA VAL A 511 -7.38 8.75 13.95
C VAL A 511 -8.55 9.57 14.50
N ALA A 512 -9.78 9.08 14.40
CA ALA A 512 -10.93 9.76 15.01
C ALA A 512 -10.75 9.91 16.54
N CYS A 513 -10.22 8.89 17.23
CA CYS A 513 -9.90 8.96 18.66
C CYS A 513 -8.85 10.04 18.97
N LEU A 514 -7.83 10.21 18.12
CA LEU A 514 -6.84 11.28 18.28
C LEU A 514 -7.47 12.65 18.09
N LEU A 515 -8.27 12.82 17.04
CA LEU A 515 -9.00 14.07 16.75
C LEU A 515 -9.95 14.46 17.88
N LEU A 516 -10.66 13.50 18.47
CA LEU A 516 -11.62 13.74 19.56
C LEU A 516 -10.96 14.18 20.88
N THR A 517 -9.66 13.88 21.08
CA THR A 517 -8.88 14.30 22.26
C THR A 517 -8.02 15.51 22.01
N THR A 518 -8.02 16.05 20.79
CA THR A 518 -7.24 17.24 20.43
C THR A 518 -7.93 18.50 20.97
N ASP A 519 -7.16 19.34 21.66
CA ASP A 519 -7.64 20.59 22.27
C ASP A 519 -6.81 21.82 21.88
N ALA A 520 -5.65 21.62 21.25
CA ALA A 520 -4.78 22.69 20.80
C ALA A 520 -4.20 22.40 19.42
N LEU A 521 -4.15 23.42 18.56
CA LEU A 521 -3.46 23.36 17.26
C LEU A 521 -2.31 24.35 17.24
N ILE A 522 -1.14 23.90 16.80
CA ILE A 522 0.08 24.70 16.74
C ILE A 522 0.62 24.65 15.32
N VAL A 523 0.54 25.76 14.61
CA VAL A 523 0.99 25.87 13.22
C VAL A 523 2.14 26.86 13.07
N THR A 524 2.94 26.71 12.04
CA THR A 524 3.98 27.69 11.70
C THR A 524 3.34 28.89 11.03
N LYS A 525 3.63 30.11 11.53
CA LYS A 525 3.16 31.34 10.91
C LYS A 525 3.82 31.49 9.54
N LYS A 526 3.01 31.50 8.47
CA LYS A 526 3.51 31.86 7.14
C LYS A 526 3.90 33.34 7.19
N GLU A 527 5.16 33.65 6.96
CA GLU A 527 5.56 35.06 6.74
C GLU A 527 4.88 35.52 5.44
N PRO A 528 4.27 36.71 5.43
CA PRO A 528 3.76 37.26 4.18
C PRO A 528 4.95 37.35 3.20
N ALA A 529 4.75 36.83 2.00
CA ALA A 529 5.71 37.00 0.93
C ALA A 529 6.08 38.50 0.89
N LYS A 530 7.36 38.84 1.08
CA LYS A 530 7.82 40.20 0.91
C LYS A 530 7.38 40.62 -0.48
N SER A 531 6.40 41.52 -0.56
CA SER A 531 6.03 42.17 -1.81
C SER A 531 7.31 42.73 -2.40
N ALA A 532 7.74 42.26 -3.55
CA ALA A 532 8.75 42.94 -4.34
C ALA A 532 8.20 44.34 -4.56
N GLY A 533 8.77 45.31 -3.89
CA GLY A 533 8.45 46.71 -4.06
C GLY A 533 8.64 47.08 -5.52
N PRO A 534 7.83 48.01 -6.07
CA PRO A 534 8.01 48.47 -7.43
C PRO A 534 9.39 49.12 -7.55
N GLY A 535 10.17 48.59 -8.50
CA GLY A 535 11.51 49.06 -8.81
C GLY A 535 11.57 50.58 -9.01
N GLY A 536 12.44 51.23 -8.24
CA GLY A 536 12.88 52.58 -8.53
C GLY A 536 13.75 52.54 -9.78
N GLU A 537 13.29 53.24 -10.81
CA GLU A 537 14.14 53.71 -11.90
C GLU A 537 15.20 54.67 -11.33
N GLY A 538 16.44 54.51 -11.77
CA GLY A 538 17.47 55.51 -11.42
C GLY A 538 18.84 55.15 -11.98
N MET A 539 19.07 55.58 -13.21
CA MET A 539 20.26 56.22 -13.82
C MET A 539 21.68 55.72 -13.56
N GLU A 540 22.30 55.39 -14.67
CA GLU A 540 23.60 55.84 -15.21
C GLU A 540 24.81 56.03 -14.26
N GLY A 541 25.89 55.40 -14.64
CA GLY A 541 27.25 55.72 -14.19
C GLY A 541 28.27 54.76 -14.76
N MET A 542 28.86 55.18 -15.91
CA MET A 542 30.06 54.64 -16.56
C MET A 542 31.26 54.62 -15.61
N ASP A 543 32.19 53.80 -15.99
CA ASP A 543 33.64 53.80 -15.77
C ASP A 543 34.21 52.77 -14.79
N GLY A 544 35.07 51.96 -15.38
CA GLY A 544 36.47 51.91 -14.96
C GLY A 544 37.04 50.52 -14.85
N MET A 545 37.65 50.09 -15.94
CA MET A 545 38.86 49.24 -16.06
C MET A 545 39.55 48.81 -14.75
N GLY A 546 39.97 47.56 -14.73
CA GLY A 546 41.31 47.28 -14.20
C GLY A 546 41.44 46.02 -13.34
N GLY A 547 42.14 45.03 -13.86
CA GLY A 547 43.25 44.39 -13.14
C GLY A 547 42.98 43.03 -12.49
N MET A 548 43.38 42.07 -13.19
CA MET A 548 44.24 40.86 -12.92
C MET A 548 44.54 40.47 -11.47
N ASP A 549 44.60 39.14 -11.35
CA ASP A 549 45.49 38.31 -10.52
C ASP A 549 44.98 37.93 -9.10
N PHE A 550 44.67 36.70 -8.89
CA PHE A 550 45.39 35.48 -8.53
C PHE A 550 44.41 34.30 -8.43
#